data_7e6dc55249c4f3f1742821d098fbc598
#
_entry.id   7e6dc55249c4f3f1742821d098fbc598
#
_cell.length_a   1.000
_cell.length_b   1.000
_cell.length_c   1.000
_cell.angle_alpha   90.00
_cell.angle_beta   90.00
_cell.angle_gamma   90.00
#
_symmetry.space_group_name_H-M   'P 1'
#
loop_
_entity.id
_entity.type
_entity.pdbx_description
1 polymer ?
#
loop_
_entity_poly.entity_id
_entity_poly.type
_entity_poly.pdbx_seq_one_letter_code
_entity_poly.pdbx_strand_id
1 'polypeptide(L)'
;MIWIDLEHKRPTDTDIPNWAPWTRAQWDAWLAKSAQLVTDLAALEAAGKRDERNALIYSNSTHWGALKEWLLALSAGKCWFSEVRELYSHYDVEHFRPKKEAKALDASLRDGYWWLAFDYMNFRVCGNVGNRKKGGWFPLKDGSLCSTYAAPCEESETRYLLDPIDDDDVALIAFDEEGKVIKRSRYERLLQD
;
A
#
# COMPACT_ATOMS: atom_id res chain seq x y z
N MET A 1 5.45 0.36 13.69
CA MET A 1 5.41 0.32 12.20
C MET A 1 6.84 0.22 11.71
N ILE A 2 7.10 -0.74 10.84
CA ILE A 2 8.45 -0.94 10.28
C ILE A 2 8.60 -0.12 9.01
N TRP A 3 9.74 0.56 8.85
CA TRP A 3 10.06 1.24 7.61
C TRP A 3 10.52 0.24 6.54
N ILE A 4 10.00 0.38 5.35
CA ILE A 4 10.31 -0.47 4.19
C ILE A 4 10.79 0.39 3.04
N ASP A 5 12.03 0.23 2.64
CA ASP A 5 12.62 0.86 1.46
C ASP A 5 12.10 0.19 0.17
N LEU A 6 10.81 0.41 -0.13
CA LEU A 6 10.17 -0.18 -1.30
C LEU A 6 10.66 0.45 -2.61
N GLU A 7 11.11 1.70 -2.55
CA GLU A 7 11.57 2.44 -3.73
C GLU A 7 12.84 1.83 -4.35
N HIS A 8 13.74 1.31 -3.50
CA HIS A 8 15.03 0.76 -3.94
C HIS A 8 15.07 -0.77 -3.96
N LYS A 9 13.96 -1.45 -3.66
CA LYS A 9 13.89 -2.92 -3.67
C LYS A 9 13.02 -3.45 -4.80
N ARG A 10 13.47 -4.56 -5.40
CA ARG A 10 12.77 -5.23 -6.49
C ARG A 10 12.71 -6.74 -6.22
N PRO A 11 11.73 -7.45 -6.78
CA PRO A 11 11.67 -8.92 -6.67
C PRO A 11 12.89 -9.63 -7.26
N THR A 12 13.69 -8.95 -8.08
CA THR A 12 14.92 -9.48 -8.69
C THR A 12 16.15 -9.37 -7.78
N ASP A 13 16.06 -8.68 -6.65
CA ASP A 13 17.20 -8.44 -5.77
C ASP A 13 17.59 -9.72 -5.02
N THR A 14 18.89 -9.96 -4.94
CA THR A 14 19.47 -11.16 -4.35
C THR A 14 19.86 -10.99 -2.88
N ASP A 15 19.80 -9.77 -2.37
CA ASP A 15 20.18 -9.41 -0.99
C ASP A 15 19.00 -9.41 -0.01
N ILE A 16 17.81 -9.82 -0.45
CA ILE A 16 16.62 -9.92 0.40
C ILE A 16 16.64 -11.30 1.10
N PRO A 17 16.72 -11.33 2.44
CA PRO A 17 16.77 -12.59 3.19
C PRO A 17 15.52 -13.45 2.97
N ASN A 18 15.72 -14.77 2.81
CA ASN A 18 14.63 -15.76 2.62
C ASN A 18 13.75 -15.52 1.40
N TRP A 19 14.24 -14.79 0.42
CA TRP A 19 13.56 -14.57 -0.85
C TRP A 19 14.30 -15.32 -1.98
N ALA A 20 13.55 -16.03 -2.81
CA ALA A 20 14.05 -16.57 -4.08
C ALA A 20 13.82 -15.54 -5.19
N PRO A 21 14.86 -14.86 -5.67
CA PRO A 21 14.69 -13.75 -6.59
C PRO A 21 14.01 -14.16 -7.90
N TRP A 22 13.16 -13.30 -8.39
CA TRP A 22 12.65 -13.45 -9.75
C TRP A 22 13.74 -13.15 -10.77
N THR A 23 13.64 -13.76 -11.93
CA THR A 23 14.43 -13.34 -13.08
C THR A 23 13.98 -11.96 -13.57
N ARG A 24 14.85 -11.25 -14.24
CA ARG A 24 14.49 -9.97 -14.86
C ARG A 24 13.31 -10.11 -15.81
N ALA A 25 13.26 -11.19 -16.60
CA ALA A 25 12.15 -11.43 -17.53
C ALA A 25 10.80 -11.62 -16.81
N GLN A 26 10.77 -12.28 -15.65
CA GLN A 26 9.55 -12.41 -14.85
C GLN A 26 9.08 -11.06 -14.33
N TRP A 27 10.00 -10.23 -13.86
CA TRP A 27 9.66 -8.89 -13.38
C TRP A 27 9.16 -7.99 -14.50
N ASP A 28 9.84 -7.96 -15.63
CA ASP A 28 9.44 -7.17 -16.80
C ASP A 28 8.06 -7.62 -17.34
N ALA A 29 7.78 -8.92 -17.34
CA ALA A 29 6.47 -9.46 -17.72
C ALA A 29 5.37 -9.04 -16.72
N TRP A 30 5.67 -9.01 -15.42
CA TRP A 30 4.73 -8.52 -14.40
C TRP A 30 4.42 -7.05 -14.61
N LEU A 31 5.42 -6.21 -14.83
CA LEU A 31 5.26 -4.77 -15.10
C LEU A 31 4.46 -4.52 -16.38
N ALA A 32 4.77 -5.24 -17.46
CA ALA A 32 4.05 -5.12 -18.73
C ALA A 32 2.57 -5.47 -18.57
N LYS A 33 2.25 -6.54 -17.83
CA LYS A 33 0.88 -6.91 -17.53
C LYS A 33 0.19 -5.86 -16.67
N SER A 34 0.86 -5.29 -15.67
CA SER A 34 0.33 -4.19 -14.85
C SER A 34 -0.06 -2.99 -15.73
N ALA A 35 0.83 -2.56 -16.61
CA ALA A 35 0.59 -1.45 -17.52
C ALA A 35 -0.60 -1.70 -18.46
N GLN A 36 -0.72 -2.93 -19.00
CA GLN A 36 -1.86 -3.31 -19.82
C GLN A 36 -3.17 -3.26 -19.04
N LEU A 37 -3.19 -3.80 -17.82
CA LEU A 37 -4.38 -3.76 -16.96
C LEU A 37 -4.81 -2.32 -16.64
N VAL A 38 -3.88 -1.40 -16.36
CA VAL A 38 -4.22 0.02 -16.15
C VAL A 38 -4.81 0.64 -17.42
N THR A 39 -4.28 0.31 -18.60
CA THR A 39 -4.83 0.75 -19.89
C THR A 39 -6.28 0.26 -20.07
N ASP A 40 -6.53 -1.01 -19.77
CA ASP A 40 -7.88 -1.59 -19.87
C ASP A 40 -8.86 -0.94 -18.88
N LEU A 41 -8.40 -0.67 -17.64
CA LEU A 41 -9.19 0.05 -16.63
C LEU A 41 -9.53 1.47 -17.10
N ALA A 42 -8.56 2.18 -17.71
CA ALA A 42 -8.77 3.53 -18.22
C ALA A 42 -9.79 3.54 -19.37
N ALA A 43 -9.77 2.54 -20.25
CA ALA A 43 -10.76 2.40 -21.31
C ALA A 43 -12.18 2.18 -20.77
N LEU A 44 -12.31 1.34 -19.72
CA LEU A 44 -13.60 1.11 -19.06
C LEU A 44 -14.09 2.36 -18.33
N GLU A 45 -13.20 3.09 -17.67
CA GLU A 45 -13.53 4.37 -17.02
C GLU A 45 -14.02 5.39 -18.05
N ALA A 46 -13.30 5.58 -19.14
CA ALA A 46 -13.70 6.49 -20.23
C ALA A 46 -15.05 6.12 -20.86
N ALA A 47 -15.41 4.84 -20.86
CA ALA A 47 -16.70 4.34 -21.31
C ALA A 47 -17.82 4.42 -20.24
N GLY A 48 -17.54 4.94 -19.03
CA GLY A 48 -18.49 5.00 -17.92
C GLY A 48 -18.87 3.62 -17.33
N LYS A 49 -18.03 2.59 -17.56
CA LYS A 49 -18.29 1.18 -17.17
C LYS A 49 -17.65 0.84 -15.83
N ARG A 50 -18.05 1.55 -14.78
CA ARG A 50 -17.47 1.42 -13.45
C ARG A 50 -17.53 0.00 -12.87
N ASP A 51 -18.65 -0.68 -13.05
CA ASP A 51 -18.82 -2.05 -12.52
C ASP A 51 -17.92 -3.05 -13.25
N GLU A 52 -17.78 -2.91 -14.57
CA GLU A 52 -16.85 -3.73 -15.36
C GLU A 52 -15.40 -3.44 -14.97
N ARG A 53 -15.03 -2.16 -14.74
CA ARG A 53 -13.73 -1.75 -14.23
C ARG A 53 -13.44 -2.44 -12.88
N ASN A 54 -14.37 -2.39 -11.95
CA ASN A 54 -14.23 -3.02 -10.64
C ASN A 54 -14.15 -4.55 -10.73
N ALA A 55 -14.90 -5.17 -11.64
CA ALA A 55 -14.84 -6.60 -11.90
C ALA A 55 -13.47 -7.01 -12.48
N LEU A 56 -12.91 -6.21 -13.39
CA LEU A 56 -11.57 -6.44 -13.96
C LEU A 56 -10.49 -6.42 -12.86
N ILE A 57 -10.56 -5.47 -11.93
CA ILE A 57 -9.65 -5.41 -10.78
C ILE A 57 -9.72 -6.73 -9.98
N TYR A 58 -10.92 -7.20 -9.65
CA TYR A 58 -11.08 -8.42 -8.86
C TYR A 58 -10.61 -9.69 -9.56
N SER A 59 -10.94 -9.84 -10.84
CA SER A 59 -10.56 -11.02 -11.62
C SER A 59 -9.03 -11.16 -11.78
N ASN A 60 -8.29 -10.06 -11.58
CA ASN A 60 -6.82 -10.05 -11.65
C ASN A 60 -6.15 -9.98 -10.26
N SER A 61 -6.84 -10.38 -9.20
CA SER A 61 -6.29 -10.34 -7.83
C SER A 61 -5.03 -11.20 -7.64
N THR A 62 -4.89 -12.28 -8.37
CA THR A 62 -3.68 -13.11 -8.37
C THR A 62 -2.44 -12.38 -8.87
N HIS A 63 -2.62 -11.30 -9.64
CA HIS A 63 -1.51 -10.54 -10.18
C HIS A 63 -0.73 -9.79 -9.08
N TRP A 64 -1.41 -9.06 -8.20
CA TRP A 64 -0.73 -8.47 -7.04
C TRP A 64 -0.40 -9.52 -5.97
N GLY A 65 -1.19 -10.58 -5.86
CA GLY A 65 -0.93 -11.71 -4.97
C GLY A 65 0.41 -12.39 -5.24
N ALA A 66 0.89 -12.37 -6.49
CA ALA A 66 2.18 -12.93 -6.87
C ALA A 66 3.37 -12.23 -6.19
N LEU A 67 3.22 -10.97 -5.77
CA LEU A 67 4.26 -10.22 -5.05
C LEU A 67 4.24 -10.44 -3.53
N LYS A 68 3.24 -11.14 -2.99
CA LYS A 68 3.03 -11.26 -1.54
C LYS A 68 4.25 -11.75 -0.78
N GLU A 69 4.88 -12.82 -1.25
CA GLU A 69 6.03 -13.43 -0.56
C GLU A 69 7.27 -12.52 -0.62
N TRP A 70 7.48 -11.81 -1.72
CA TRP A 70 8.51 -10.80 -1.82
C TRP A 70 8.27 -9.66 -0.81
N LEU A 71 7.07 -9.10 -0.78
CA LEU A 71 6.71 -8.04 0.16
C LEU A 71 6.88 -8.48 1.62
N LEU A 72 6.52 -9.73 1.93
CA LEU A 72 6.73 -10.30 3.27
C LEU A 72 8.23 -10.44 3.60
N ALA A 73 9.05 -10.82 2.64
CA ALA A 73 10.48 -10.95 2.84
C ALA A 73 11.15 -9.62 3.21
N LEU A 74 10.66 -8.48 2.64
CA LEU A 74 11.15 -7.15 2.97
C LEU A 74 11.00 -6.79 4.46
N SER A 75 10.03 -7.37 5.15
CA SER A 75 9.78 -7.15 6.58
C SER A 75 10.18 -8.34 7.46
N ALA A 76 10.95 -9.28 6.92
CA ALA A 76 11.27 -10.55 7.59
C ALA A 76 10.01 -11.29 8.09
N GLY A 77 8.95 -11.29 7.31
CA GLY A 77 7.69 -11.99 7.59
C GLY A 77 6.80 -11.31 8.63
N LYS A 78 6.86 -9.98 8.77
CA LYS A 78 6.03 -9.21 9.71
C LYS A 78 5.02 -8.34 8.98
N CYS A 79 3.92 -8.03 9.65
CA CYS A 79 3.01 -6.95 9.24
C CYS A 79 3.75 -5.61 9.25
N TRP A 80 3.62 -4.82 8.17
CA TRP A 80 4.33 -3.56 8.05
C TRP A 80 3.83 -2.49 9.03
N PHE A 81 2.56 -2.60 9.45
CA PHE A 81 1.93 -1.64 10.36
C PHE A 81 2.10 -1.98 11.84
N SER A 82 1.84 -3.24 12.22
CA SER A 82 1.85 -3.67 13.62
C SER A 82 3.16 -4.33 14.05
N GLU A 83 4.05 -4.68 13.13
CA GLU A 83 5.28 -5.45 13.34
C GLU A 83 5.08 -6.87 13.91
N VAL A 84 3.83 -7.32 14.00
CA VAL A 84 3.49 -8.64 14.53
C VAL A 84 3.67 -9.69 13.43
N ARG A 85 4.11 -10.89 13.85
CA ARG A 85 4.03 -12.10 13.02
C ARG A 85 2.68 -12.77 13.23
N GLU A 86 1.95 -12.96 12.15
CA GLU A 86 0.67 -13.69 12.20
C GLU A 86 0.94 -15.18 12.39
N LEU A 87 0.47 -15.75 13.50
CA LEU A 87 0.63 -17.17 13.80
C LEU A 87 -0.62 -17.99 13.43
N TYR A 88 -1.80 -17.37 13.46
CA TYR A 88 -3.09 -18.05 13.28
C TYR A 88 -3.91 -17.48 12.11
N SER A 89 -3.40 -16.49 11.45
CA SER A 89 -4.04 -15.81 10.33
C SER A 89 -3.08 -15.73 9.16
N HIS A 90 -3.53 -15.17 8.06
CA HIS A 90 -2.70 -14.93 6.88
C HIS A 90 -2.50 -13.44 6.66
N TYR A 91 -1.48 -13.12 5.91
CA TYR A 91 -1.25 -11.77 5.42
C TYR A 91 -1.99 -11.55 4.10
N ASP A 92 -2.36 -10.31 3.90
CA ASP A 92 -2.90 -9.82 2.63
C ASP A 92 -1.97 -8.78 2.02
N VAL A 93 -1.99 -8.68 0.70
CA VAL A 93 -1.47 -7.51 0.00
C VAL A 93 -2.54 -6.43 0.09
N GLU A 94 -2.27 -5.44 0.93
CA GLU A 94 -3.12 -4.28 1.13
C GLU A 94 -2.79 -3.19 0.12
N HIS A 95 -3.82 -2.55 -0.44
CA HIS A 95 -3.66 -1.34 -1.24
C HIS A 95 -3.71 -0.13 -0.32
N PHE A 96 -2.59 0.54 -0.13
CA PHE A 96 -2.50 1.70 0.75
C PHE A 96 -3.54 2.76 0.37
N ARG A 97 -3.57 3.17 -0.89
CA ARG A 97 -4.68 3.92 -1.50
C ARG A 97 -5.71 2.92 -2.04
N PRO A 98 -6.96 2.96 -1.52
CA PRO A 98 -7.98 1.97 -1.88
C PRO A 98 -8.31 1.99 -3.37
N LYS A 99 -8.32 0.82 -3.99
CA LYS A 99 -8.48 0.68 -5.45
C LYS A 99 -9.89 0.87 -6.00
N LYS A 100 -10.93 0.94 -5.14
CA LYS A 100 -12.32 1.05 -5.58
C LYS A 100 -13.03 2.26 -5.03
N GLU A 101 -13.14 2.33 -3.71
CA GLU A 101 -13.80 3.41 -2.98
C GLU A 101 -12.90 3.82 -1.82
N ALA A 102 -12.70 5.12 -1.70
CA ALA A 102 -11.98 5.71 -0.59
C ALA A 102 -12.97 6.40 0.36
N LYS A 103 -12.85 6.09 1.64
CA LYS A 103 -13.76 6.54 2.70
C LYS A 103 -13.11 7.64 3.53
N ALA A 104 -13.79 8.77 3.66
CA ALA A 104 -13.38 9.90 4.47
C ALA A 104 -13.75 9.72 5.97
N LEU A 105 -13.33 10.65 6.84
CA LEU A 105 -13.61 10.60 8.28
C LEU A 105 -15.10 10.64 8.61
N ASP A 106 -15.89 11.37 7.84
CA ASP A 106 -17.35 11.46 7.96
C ASP A 106 -18.08 10.25 7.35
N ALA A 107 -17.33 9.24 6.95
CA ALA A 107 -17.80 8.04 6.24
C ALA A 107 -18.34 8.29 4.82
N SER A 108 -18.25 9.50 4.27
CA SER A 108 -18.55 9.75 2.86
C SER A 108 -17.60 8.96 1.95
N LEU A 109 -18.11 8.57 0.79
CA LEU A 109 -17.38 7.77 -0.19
C LEU A 109 -17.02 8.66 -1.39
N ARG A 110 -15.81 8.50 -1.88
CA ARG A 110 -15.34 8.99 -3.16
C ARG A 110 -14.81 7.85 -3.99
N ASP A 111 -14.59 8.06 -5.29
CA ASP A 111 -13.94 7.05 -6.11
C ASP A 111 -12.55 6.75 -5.58
N GLY A 112 -12.15 5.50 -5.66
CA GLY A 112 -10.83 5.07 -5.24
C GLY A 112 -9.78 5.31 -6.31
N TYR A 113 -8.58 4.90 -6.00
CA TYR A 113 -7.39 5.05 -6.84
C TYR A 113 -7.25 3.80 -7.73
N TRP A 114 -8.23 3.56 -8.60
CA TRP A 114 -8.30 2.39 -9.44
C TRP A 114 -7.07 2.24 -10.37
N TRP A 115 -6.44 3.35 -10.77
CA TRP A 115 -5.23 3.36 -11.60
C TRP A 115 -4.00 2.85 -10.84
N LEU A 116 -4.03 2.84 -9.51
CA LEU A 116 -3.00 2.29 -8.64
C LEU A 116 -3.28 0.84 -8.23
N ALA A 117 -4.32 0.21 -8.79
CA ALA A 117 -4.72 -1.16 -8.42
C ALA A 117 -3.63 -2.20 -8.73
N PHE A 118 -2.78 -1.93 -9.70
CA PHE A 118 -1.69 -2.80 -10.13
C PHE A 118 -0.31 -2.14 -10.03
N ASP A 119 -0.21 -1.05 -9.27
CA ASP A 119 1.05 -0.41 -8.94
C ASP A 119 1.62 -1.01 -7.65
N TYR A 120 2.81 -1.65 -7.75
CA TYR A 120 3.43 -2.27 -6.57
C TYR A 120 3.83 -1.24 -5.51
N MET A 121 4.08 0.03 -5.89
CA MET A 121 4.34 1.12 -4.95
C MET A 121 3.12 1.43 -4.06
N ASN A 122 1.93 1.02 -4.47
CA ASN A 122 0.71 1.12 -3.67
C ASN A 122 0.45 -0.10 -2.77
N PHE A 123 1.35 -1.11 -2.75
CA PHE A 123 1.14 -2.34 -1.98
C PHE A 123 1.83 -2.29 -0.63
N ARG A 124 1.16 -2.83 0.39
CA ARG A 124 1.67 -3.03 1.75
C ARG A 124 1.32 -4.43 2.21
N VAL A 125 2.04 -4.95 3.19
CA VAL A 125 1.67 -6.21 3.83
C VAL A 125 0.98 -5.92 5.16
N CYS A 126 -0.23 -6.41 5.30
CA CYS A 126 -1.02 -6.27 6.51
C CYS A 126 -1.60 -7.62 6.95
N GLY A 127 -1.65 -7.85 8.25
CA GLY A 127 -2.41 -8.97 8.80
C GLY A 127 -3.89 -8.84 8.44
N ASN A 128 -4.57 -9.95 8.19
CA ASN A 128 -5.95 -10.00 7.71
C ASN A 128 -6.93 -9.14 8.54
N VAL A 129 -6.78 -9.14 9.88
CA VAL A 129 -7.64 -8.33 10.77
C VAL A 129 -7.43 -6.83 10.54
N GLY A 130 -6.15 -6.40 10.42
CA GLY A 130 -5.80 -5.01 10.14
C GLY A 130 -6.31 -4.56 8.77
N ASN A 131 -6.12 -5.41 7.76
CA ASN A 131 -6.59 -5.18 6.41
C ASN A 131 -8.12 -4.97 6.36
N ARG A 132 -8.88 -5.84 7.02
CA ARG A 132 -10.35 -5.70 7.10
C ARG A 132 -10.79 -4.43 7.82
N LYS A 133 -10.09 -4.05 8.91
CA LYS A 133 -10.40 -2.82 9.65
C LYS A 133 -10.13 -1.56 8.83
N LYS A 134 -9.03 -1.54 8.10
CA LYS A 134 -8.74 -0.44 7.18
C LYS A 134 -9.77 -0.40 6.06
N GLY A 135 -10.01 -1.52 5.36
CA GLY A 135 -10.94 -1.57 4.24
C GLY A 135 -10.72 -0.42 3.25
N GLY A 136 -11.77 0.36 2.99
CA GLY A 136 -11.72 1.55 2.13
C GLY A 136 -11.29 2.85 2.83
N TRP A 137 -10.99 2.84 4.14
CA TRP A 137 -10.61 4.06 4.85
C TRP A 137 -9.32 4.66 4.28
N PHE A 138 -9.44 5.88 3.76
CA PHE A 138 -8.32 6.69 3.29
C PHE A 138 -8.70 8.18 3.41
N PRO A 139 -8.86 8.69 4.63
CA PRO A 139 -9.23 10.08 4.84
C PRO A 139 -8.06 11.02 4.51
N LEU A 140 -8.37 12.09 3.83
CA LEU A 140 -7.48 13.21 3.59
C LEU A 140 -7.80 14.33 4.58
N LYS A 141 -6.80 15.14 4.92
CA LYS A 141 -6.99 16.33 5.77
C LYS A 141 -7.76 17.40 5.01
N ASP A 142 -8.45 18.27 5.74
CA ASP A 142 -9.17 19.39 5.17
C ASP A 142 -8.25 20.28 4.33
N GLY A 143 -8.71 20.65 3.15
CA GLY A 143 -7.92 21.43 2.19
C GLY A 143 -6.86 20.64 1.41
N SER A 144 -6.72 19.33 1.65
CA SER A 144 -5.85 18.50 0.84
C SER A 144 -6.31 18.42 -0.60
N LEU A 145 -5.35 18.41 -1.54
CA LEU A 145 -5.63 17.94 -2.90
C LEU A 145 -6.08 16.48 -2.84
N CYS A 146 -6.88 16.07 -3.80
CA CYS A 146 -7.32 14.69 -3.99
C CYS A 146 -6.88 14.24 -5.37
N SER A 147 -5.98 13.27 -5.43
CA SER A 147 -5.48 12.74 -6.68
C SER A 147 -6.58 12.03 -7.47
N THR A 148 -6.54 12.22 -8.79
CA THR A 148 -7.41 11.54 -9.74
C THR A 148 -6.57 11.01 -10.90
N TYR A 149 -7.12 10.07 -11.67
CA TYR A 149 -6.42 9.57 -12.85
C TYR A 149 -6.09 10.67 -13.88
N ALA A 150 -6.98 11.66 -14.04
CA ALA A 150 -6.78 12.76 -14.99
C ALA A 150 -5.81 13.85 -14.47
N ALA A 151 -5.63 13.93 -13.14
CA ALA A 151 -4.75 14.89 -12.48
C ALA A 151 -4.06 14.20 -11.30
N PRO A 152 -3.08 13.33 -11.57
CA PRO A 152 -2.37 12.60 -10.52
C PRO A 152 -1.54 13.56 -9.65
N CYS A 153 -1.72 13.47 -8.34
CA CYS A 153 -1.03 14.31 -7.36
C CYS A 153 -0.89 13.59 -6.00
N GLU A 154 -0.64 12.28 -6.04
CA GLU A 154 -0.58 11.43 -4.84
C GLU A 154 0.41 11.94 -3.81
N GLU A 155 1.54 12.50 -4.25
CA GLU A 155 2.58 13.05 -3.38
C GLU A 155 2.15 14.33 -2.65
N SER A 156 1.17 15.05 -3.23
CA SER A 156 0.65 16.30 -2.66
C SER A 156 -0.55 16.07 -1.74
N GLU A 157 -1.04 14.84 -1.62
CA GLU A 157 -2.13 14.52 -0.71
C GLU A 157 -1.68 14.56 0.74
N THR A 158 -2.39 15.32 1.57
CA THR A 158 -2.19 15.32 3.01
C THR A 158 -3.14 14.30 3.65
N ARG A 159 -2.61 13.13 3.96
CA ARG A 159 -3.37 11.99 4.49
C ARG A 159 -3.33 11.90 6.01
N TYR A 160 -4.31 11.23 6.62
CA TYR A 160 -4.30 10.86 8.04
C TYR A 160 -3.59 9.54 8.30
N LEU A 161 -3.60 8.62 7.32
CA LEU A 161 -2.95 7.32 7.48
C LEU A 161 -1.43 7.45 7.32
N LEU A 162 -0.70 6.84 8.23
CA LEU A 162 0.75 6.71 8.15
C LEU A 162 1.13 5.60 7.20
N ASP A 163 2.19 5.82 6.42
CA ASP A 163 2.66 4.91 5.39
C ASP A 163 3.99 4.24 5.80
N PRO A 164 4.06 2.90 5.81
CA PRO A 164 5.30 2.18 6.12
C PRO A 164 6.47 2.42 5.16
N ILE A 165 6.24 2.95 3.96
CA ILE A 165 7.34 3.28 3.03
C ILE A 165 7.81 4.73 3.15
N ASP A 166 7.14 5.53 3.96
CA ASP A 166 7.51 6.91 4.28
C ASP A 166 8.24 6.90 5.63
N ASP A 167 9.54 7.20 5.62
CA ASP A 167 10.39 7.17 6.83
C ASP A 167 9.98 8.25 7.84
N ASP A 168 9.48 9.39 7.37
CA ASP A 168 8.94 10.45 8.19
C ASP A 168 7.69 10.01 8.94
N ASP A 169 6.77 9.30 8.28
CA ASP A 169 5.58 8.74 8.90
C ASP A 169 5.95 7.68 9.96
N VAL A 170 6.88 6.78 9.62
CA VAL A 170 7.36 5.74 10.56
C VAL A 170 8.02 6.37 11.78
N ALA A 171 8.73 7.48 11.62
CA ALA A 171 9.36 8.18 12.72
C ALA A 171 8.39 8.84 13.70
N LEU A 172 7.10 9.00 13.35
CA LEU A 172 6.09 9.61 14.22
C LEU A 172 5.61 8.70 15.35
N ILE A 173 5.79 7.38 15.23
CA ILE A 173 5.27 6.43 16.20
C ILE A 173 6.36 5.52 16.78
N ALA A 174 6.12 5.05 17.98
CA ALA A 174 6.87 3.99 18.64
C ALA A 174 5.89 3.05 19.34
N PHE A 175 6.40 1.99 19.95
CA PHE A 175 5.64 1.10 20.84
C PHE A 175 6.22 1.21 22.24
N ASP A 176 5.35 1.22 23.26
CA ASP A 176 5.77 1.09 24.66
C ASP A 176 6.06 -0.36 25.02
N GLU A 177 6.42 -0.61 26.29
CA GLU A 177 6.75 -1.95 26.81
C GLU A 177 5.57 -2.91 26.75
N GLU A 178 4.33 -2.41 26.77
CA GLU A 178 3.09 -3.18 26.62
C GLU A 178 2.69 -3.38 25.14
N GLY A 179 3.46 -2.84 24.20
CA GLY A 179 3.18 -2.93 22.77
C GLY A 179 2.09 -1.96 22.27
N LYS A 180 1.72 -0.96 23.06
CA LYS A 180 0.80 0.09 22.61
C LYS A 180 1.52 1.10 21.74
N VAL A 181 0.82 1.58 20.71
CA VAL A 181 1.33 2.66 19.87
C VAL A 181 1.38 3.96 20.67
N ILE A 182 2.54 4.56 20.71
CA ILE A 182 2.78 5.87 21.31
C ILE A 182 3.32 6.86 20.25
N LYS A 183 3.03 8.14 20.44
CA LYS A 183 3.58 9.20 19.61
C LYS A 183 5.07 9.34 19.92
N ARG A 184 5.93 9.26 18.89
CA ARG A 184 7.32 9.63 19.00
C ARG A 184 7.45 11.13 18.70
N SER A 185 7.87 11.93 19.66
CA SER A 185 8.13 13.34 19.43
C SER A 185 9.42 13.50 18.63
N ARG A 186 9.34 14.03 17.43
CA ARG A 186 10.50 14.40 16.61
C ARG A 186 11.28 15.57 17.27
N TYR A 187 10.60 16.38 18.06
CA TYR A 187 11.18 17.53 18.76
C TYR A 187 12.03 17.15 19.96
N GLU A 188 11.82 16.00 20.58
CA GLU A 188 12.62 15.56 21.73
C GLU A 188 14.05 15.18 21.34
N ARG A 189 14.33 14.83 20.08
CA ARG A 189 15.67 14.57 19.59
C ARG A 189 16.48 15.84 19.28
N LEU A 190 15.81 16.94 18.91
CA LEU A 190 16.46 18.23 18.61
C LEU A 190 16.75 19.05 19.85
N LEU A 191 16.29 18.62 21.04
CA LEU A 191 16.56 19.28 22.32
C LEU A 191 17.60 18.52 23.17
N GLN A 192 18.17 17.41 22.66
CA GLN A 192 19.21 16.61 23.33
C GLN A 192 20.59 16.72 22.68
N ASP A 193 20.73 17.46 21.59
CA ASP A 193 21.97 17.89 20.95
C ASP A 193 22.15 19.41 21.15
#